data_6d89374e14329fdc846a56726472e9d1
#
_entry.id   6d89374e14329fdc846a56726472e9d1
#
_cell.length_a   1.000
_cell.length_b   1.000
_cell.length_c   1.000
_cell.angle_alpha   90.00
_cell.angle_beta   90.00
_cell.angle_gamma   90.00
#
_symmetry.space_group_name_H-M   'P 1'
#
loop_
_entity.id
_entity.type
_entity.pdbx_description
1 polymer ?
#
loop_
_entity_poly.entity_id
_entity_poly.type
_entity_poly.pdbx_seq_one_letter_code
_entity_poly.pdbx_strand_id
1 'polypeptide(L)'
;TRSRHGARPGGRISIKPAKGMEDMKWDMGDAAAVTGAMCAIAGRKLAKNVVGVIGLVENMPDGNAQRPGDVVTAMSGKTIEVINTDAEGRLVLADALHYTETRFKPEAMVNLATLTGAIIGSLGKEYGGLFSNSDDLAKQLVAAGKATTEGLWQMPLGPAYDRMLKSHIADMKNIGGPYGGAITAACFLARFVKKTPWAHLDIAGKAWSDVATAIVPKGGTGYGVRLLNRLIDDWQGATILEQAGEADG
;
A
#
# COMPACT_ATOMS: atom_id res chain seq x y z
N THR A 1 2.08 19.85 -27.42
CA THR A 1 1.38 21.17 -27.28
C THR A 1 1.33 21.51 -25.80
N ARG A 2 2.22 22.38 -25.35
CA ARG A 2 2.21 22.91 -23.98
C ARG A 2 1.03 23.87 -23.85
N SER A 3 -0.03 23.47 -23.19
CA SER A 3 -1.04 24.41 -22.73
C SER A 3 -0.48 25.18 -21.54
N ARG A 4 -0.14 26.45 -21.77
CA ARG A 4 0.17 27.39 -20.70
C ARG A 4 -1.13 27.71 -19.96
N HIS A 5 -1.44 26.99 -18.92
CA HIS A 5 -2.42 27.45 -17.95
C HIS A 5 -1.74 28.49 -17.07
N GLY A 6 -2.28 29.70 -17.12
CA GLY A 6 -1.73 30.87 -16.46
C GLY A 6 -1.47 30.56 -14.97
N ALA A 7 -0.24 30.82 -14.55
CA ALA A 7 0.17 30.76 -13.19
C ALA A 7 -0.69 31.72 -12.35
N ARG A 8 -1.60 31.19 -11.55
CA ARG A 8 -2.11 31.94 -10.40
C ARG A 8 -1.01 31.91 -9.33
N PRO A 9 -0.61 33.04 -8.76
CA PRO A 9 0.30 33.07 -7.61
C PRO A 9 -0.44 32.50 -6.40
N GLY A 10 -0.05 31.31 -5.98
CA GLY A 10 -0.65 30.57 -4.88
C GLY A 10 -0.32 29.11 -5.10
N GLY A 11 0.85 28.69 -4.63
CA GLY A 11 1.46 27.41 -4.96
C GLY A 11 0.53 26.24 -4.74
N ARG A 12 0.32 25.46 -5.78
CA ARG A 12 -0.33 24.15 -5.71
C ARG A 12 0.70 23.14 -5.23
N ILE A 13 0.85 23.01 -3.93
CA ILE A 13 1.73 22.04 -3.27
C ILE A 13 0.91 21.33 -2.22
N SER A 14 0.96 20.00 -2.20
CA SER A 14 0.56 19.22 -1.05
C SER A 14 1.82 18.96 -0.22
N ILE A 15 1.92 19.58 0.94
CA ILE A 15 3.09 19.44 1.81
C ILE A 15 2.64 19.10 3.23
N LYS A 16 3.33 18.18 3.87
CA LYS A 16 3.12 17.87 5.28
C LYS A 16 3.46 19.07 6.18
N PRO A 17 2.80 19.22 7.34
CA PRO A 17 3.25 20.14 8.37
C PRO A 17 4.72 19.89 8.74
N ALA A 18 5.48 20.96 9.04
CA ALA A 18 6.90 20.84 9.38
C ALA A 18 7.17 19.95 10.60
N LYS A 19 6.26 19.95 11.59
CA LYS A 19 6.38 19.14 12.80
C LYS A 19 6.29 17.64 12.47
N GLY A 20 7.34 16.89 12.78
CA GLY A 20 7.44 15.45 12.51
C GLY A 20 7.93 15.12 11.10
N MET A 21 8.28 16.14 10.28
CA MET A 21 8.84 15.91 8.94
C MET A 21 10.17 15.17 9.01
N GLU A 22 10.98 15.44 10.05
CA GLU A 22 12.27 14.77 10.34
C GLU A 22 12.12 13.26 10.56
N ASP A 23 10.92 12.79 10.91
CA ASP A 23 10.64 11.37 11.12
C ASP A 23 10.24 10.63 9.84
N MET A 24 10.03 11.34 8.71
CA MET A 24 9.68 10.71 7.42
C MET A 24 10.80 9.81 6.85
N LYS A 25 11.99 9.80 7.46
CA LYS A 25 13.03 8.79 7.21
C LYS A 25 12.57 7.36 7.42
N TRP A 26 11.49 7.12 8.17
CA TRP A 26 10.91 5.80 8.36
C TRP A 26 9.73 5.49 7.41
N ASP A 27 9.37 6.43 6.53
CA ASP A 27 8.35 6.25 5.48
C ASP A 27 8.86 5.35 4.33
N MET A 28 9.59 4.33 4.70
CA MET A 28 10.10 3.21 3.89
C MET A 28 10.13 1.92 4.74
N GLY A 29 9.39 1.91 5.85
CA GLY A 29 9.37 0.76 6.77
C GLY A 29 8.83 -0.52 6.14
N ASP A 30 8.00 -0.41 5.13
CA ASP A 30 7.52 -1.49 4.27
C ASP A 30 8.63 -2.11 3.43
N ALA A 31 9.44 -1.30 2.74
CA ALA A 31 10.60 -1.80 1.97
C ALA A 31 11.61 -2.48 2.89
N ALA A 32 11.83 -1.94 4.10
CA ALA A 32 12.67 -2.55 5.12
C ALA A 32 12.09 -3.89 5.59
N ALA A 33 10.76 -3.99 5.80
CA ALA A 33 10.09 -5.22 6.18
C ALA A 33 10.20 -6.31 5.09
N VAL A 34 9.99 -5.95 3.83
CA VAL A 34 10.17 -6.88 2.69
C VAL A 34 11.61 -7.37 2.62
N THR A 35 12.58 -6.46 2.73
CA THR A 35 14.01 -6.83 2.73
C THR A 35 14.34 -7.79 3.90
N GLY A 36 13.87 -7.46 5.12
CA GLY A 36 14.06 -8.31 6.29
C GLY A 36 13.40 -9.68 6.16
N ALA A 37 12.19 -9.74 5.57
CA ALA A 37 11.51 -11.00 5.30
C ALA A 37 12.30 -11.86 4.30
N MET A 38 12.80 -11.27 3.20
CA MET A 38 13.61 -11.99 2.21
C MET A 38 14.93 -12.50 2.81
N CYS A 39 15.59 -11.70 3.66
CA CYS A 39 16.79 -12.16 4.39
C CYS A 39 16.47 -13.37 5.28
N ALA A 40 15.35 -13.33 6.01
CA ALA A 40 14.96 -14.43 6.90
C ALA A 40 14.59 -15.70 6.10
N ILE A 41 13.82 -15.57 5.01
CA ILE A 41 13.43 -16.67 4.12
C ILE A 41 14.66 -17.34 3.53
N ALA A 42 15.60 -16.56 3.00
CA ALA A 42 16.85 -17.07 2.42
C ALA A 42 17.73 -17.73 3.49
N GLY A 43 17.91 -17.11 4.64
CA GLY A 43 18.70 -17.65 5.76
C GLY A 43 18.14 -18.95 6.32
N ARG A 44 16.83 -19.13 6.32
CA ARG A 44 16.15 -20.36 6.73
C ARG A 44 16.11 -21.43 5.64
N LYS A 45 16.52 -21.08 4.41
CA LYS A 45 16.50 -21.97 3.24
C LYS A 45 15.11 -22.60 2.99
N LEU A 46 14.06 -21.80 3.11
CA LEU A 46 12.70 -22.28 2.87
C LEU A 46 12.54 -22.78 1.44
N ALA A 47 11.97 -23.97 1.28
CA ALA A 47 11.72 -24.60 -0.03
C ALA A 47 10.47 -24.00 -0.71
N LYS A 48 10.46 -22.68 -0.89
CA LYS A 48 9.37 -21.90 -1.50
C LYS A 48 9.95 -20.89 -2.48
N ASN A 49 9.25 -20.67 -3.59
CA ASN A 49 9.60 -19.62 -4.55
C ASN A 49 9.00 -18.30 -4.06
N VAL A 50 9.84 -17.38 -3.62
CA VAL A 50 9.43 -16.08 -3.12
C VAL A 50 10.16 -14.99 -3.86
N VAL A 51 9.44 -13.96 -4.28
CA VAL A 51 10.00 -12.77 -4.93
C VAL A 51 9.68 -11.55 -4.06
N GLY A 52 10.70 -10.80 -3.68
CA GLY A 52 10.57 -9.51 -3.02
C GLY A 52 10.74 -8.39 -4.05
N VAL A 53 9.77 -7.49 -4.11
CA VAL A 53 9.81 -6.28 -4.94
C VAL A 53 9.69 -5.06 -4.03
N ILE A 54 10.61 -4.11 -4.16
CA ILE A 54 10.59 -2.85 -3.41
C ILE A 54 10.60 -1.68 -4.39
N GLY A 55 9.72 -0.71 -4.16
CA GLY A 55 9.70 0.57 -4.86
C GLY A 55 10.35 1.64 -4.00
N LEU A 56 11.42 2.24 -4.50
CA LEU A 56 12.12 3.31 -3.80
C LEU A 56 12.12 4.55 -4.66
N VAL A 57 11.51 5.61 -4.15
CA VAL A 57 11.44 6.91 -4.82
C VAL A 57 11.70 8.03 -3.82
N GLU A 58 12.18 9.15 -4.32
CA GLU A 58 12.29 10.38 -3.55
C GLU A 58 11.08 11.26 -3.85
N ASN A 59 10.38 11.72 -2.81
CA ASN A 59 9.25 12.64 -2.94
C ASN A 59 9.60 13.97 -2.24
N MET A 60 10.23 14.88 -2.98
CA MET A 60 10.70 16.17 -2.49
C MET A 60 10.10 17.33 -3.29
N PRO A 61 9.87 18.49 -2.67
CA PRO A 61 9.58 19.72 -3.41
C PRO A 61 10.70 20.04 -4.38
N ASP A 62 10.38 20.12 -5.67
CA ASP A 62 11.33 20.36 -6.77
C ASP A 62 10.61 21.09 -7.91
N GLY A 63 11.38 21.73 -8.77
CA GLY A 63 10.86 22.40 -9.97
C GLY A 63 10.20 21.43 -10.97
N ASN A 64 10.59 20.17 -10.98
CA ASN A 64 10.05 19.11 -11.82
C ASN A 64 9.09 18.16 -11.08
N ALA A 65 8.84 18.38 -9.77
CA ALA A 65 7.95 17.54 -8.98
C ALA A 65 6.52 17.56 -9.55
N GLN A 66 5.79 16.48 -9.31
CA GLN A 66 4.36 16.38 -9.61
C GLN A 66 3.58 17.48 -8.89
N ARG A 67 2.50 17.95 -9.51
CA ARG A 67 1.65 19.00 -8.97
C ARG A 67 0.21 18.52 -8.86
N PRO A 68 -0.56 18.98 -7.87
CA PRO A 68 -2.00 18.76 -7.88
C PRO A 68 -2.63 19.24 -9.20
N GLY A 69 -3.39 18.34 -9.85
CA GLY A 69 -3.98 18.55 -11.16
C GLY A 69 -3.19 17.96 -12.33
N ASP A 70 -2.00 17.43 -12.10
CA ASP A 70 -1.29 16.66 -13.13
C ASP A 70 -1.99 15.32 -13.37
N VAL A 71 -1.93 14.84 -14.62
CA VAL A 71 -2.35 13.51 -14.99
C VAL A 71 -1.12 12.70 -15.37
N VAL A 72 -0.90 11.60 -14.68
CA VAL A 72 0.23 10.69 -14.92
C VAL A 72 -0.27 9.37 -15.46
N THR A 73 0.57 8.66 -16.21
CA THR A 73 0.27 7.34 -16.74
C THR A 73 1.06 6.29 -15.98
N ALA A 74 0.37 5.35 -15.35
CA ALA A 74 0.97 4.21 -14.69
C ALA A 74 1.53 3.19 -15.70
N MET A 75 2.41 2.30 -15.26
CA MET A 75 2.96 1.20 -16.07
C MET A 75 1.87 0.33 -16.72
N SER A 76 0.72 0.21 -16.10
CA SER A 76 -0.45 -0.51 -16.63
C SER A 76 -1.13 0.18 -17.82
N GLY A 77 -0.74 1.40 -18.15
CA GLY A 77 -1.38 2.27 -19.13
C GLY A 77 -2.54 3.10 -18.60
N LYS A 78 -2.99 2.87 -17.37
CA LYS A 78 -4.05 3.66 -16.74
C LYS A 78 -3.56 5.06 -16.39
N THR A 79 -4.44 6.04 -16.59
CA THR A 79 -4.18 7.44 -16.26
C THR A 79 -4.70 7.78 -14.87
N ILE A 80 -3.95 8.60 -14.14
CA ILE A 80 -4.25 8.96 -12.74
C ILE A 80 -4.16 10.47 -12.60
N GLU A 81 -5.26 11.09 -12.18
CA GLU A 81 -5.29 12.49 -11.76
C GLU A 81 -4.71 12.61 -10.36
N VAL A 82 -3.61 13.33 -10.24
CA VAL A 82 -2.95 13.59 -8.95
C VAL A 82 -3.65 14.76 -8.27
N ILE A 83 -4.43 14.49 -7.23
CA ILE A 83 -5.10 15.53 -6.43
C ILE A 83 -4.23 15.93 -5.25
N ASN A 84 -3.51 14.98 -4.65
CA ASN A 84 -2.63 15.19 -3.52
C ASN A 84 -1.27 14.55 -3.81
N THR A 85 -0.21 15.34 -3.84
CA THR A 85 1.15 14.85 -4.11
C THR A 85 1.79 14.15 -2.89
N ASP A 86 1.21 14.27 -1.71
CA ASP A 86 1.57 13.52 -0.49
C ASP A 86 0.89 12.11 -0.47
N ALA A 87 0.24 11.74 -1.55
CA ALA A 87 -0.31 10.40 -1.78
C ALA A 87 0.43 9.72 -2.95
N GLU A 88 1.76 9.81 -2.97
CA GLU A 88 2.66 9.27 -4.00
C GLU A 88 2.94 7.78 -3.83
N GLY A 89 3.00 7.28 -2.60
CA GLY A 89 3.33 5.88 -2.32
C GLY A 89 2.42 4.90 -3.04
N ARG A 90 1.13 5.22 -3.19
CA ARG A 90 0.19 4.40 -3.96
C ARG A 90 0.46 4.40 -5.46
N LEU A 91 1.07 5.46 -6.02
CA LEU A 91 1.47 5.50 -7.42
C LEU A 91 2.63 4.55 -7.68
N VAL A 92 3.62 4.54 -6.81
CA VAL A 92 4.75 3.60 -6.83
C VAL A 92 4.26 2.16 -6.69
N LEU A 93 3.35 1.91 -5.73
CA LEU A 93 2.77 0.58 -5.50
C LEU A 93 1.93 0.10 -6.68
N ALA A 94 1.21 0.99 -7.36
CA ALA A 94 0.45 0.64 -8.57
C ALA A 94 1.33 0.01 -9.64
N ASP A 95 2.50 0.60 -9.89
CA ASP A 95 3.47 0.09 -10.85
C ASP A 95 4.15 -1.19 -10.35
N ALA A 96 4.52 -1.24 -9.07
CA ALA A 96 5.13 -2.42 -8.46
C ALA A 96 4.19 -3.64 -8.49
N LEU A 97 2.89 -3.45 -8.19
CA LEU A 97 1.87 -4.51 -8.24
C LEU A 97 1.65 -5.01 -9.67
N HIS A 98 1.46 -4.08 -10.62
CA HIS A 98 1.32 -4.43 -12.03
C HIS A 98 2.54 -5.17 -12.58
N TYR A 99 3.74 -4.67 -12.29
CA TYR A 99 4.99 -5.33 -12.66
C TYR A 99 5.08 -6.75 -12.08
N THR A 100 4.79 -6.89 -10.79
CA THR A 100 4.87 -8.17 -10.10
C THR A 100 3.89 -9.19 -10.70
N GLU A 101 2.63 -8.80 -10.89
CA GLU A 101 1.60 -9.68 -11.46
C GLU A 101 1.96 -10.13 -12.88
N THR A 102 2.40 -9.18 -13.73
CA THR A 102 2.66 -9.46 -15.15
C THR A 102 3.97 -10.22 -15.37
N ARG A 103 5.01 -9.89 -14.61
CA ARG A 103 6.36 -10.46 -14.77
C ARG A 103 6.52 -11.83 -14.15
N PHE A 104 5.98 -12.02 -12.94
CA PHE A 104 6.22 -13.23 -12.14
C PHE A 104 5.03 -14.17 -12.10
N LYS A 105 3.80 -13.67 -12.38
CA LYS A 105 2.54 -14.44 -12.32
C LYS A 105 2.43 -15.23 -11.01
N PRO A 106 2.54 -14.58 -9.86
CA PRO A 106 2.60 -15.26 -8.58
C PRO A 106 1.26 -15.90 -8.22
N GLU A 107 1.30 -16.92 -7.38
CA GLU A 107 0.13 -17.58 -6.79
C GLU A 107 -0.63 -16.63 -5.84
N ALA A 108 0.08 -15.77 -5.14
CA ALA A 108 -0.49 -14.69 -4.33
C ALA A 108 0.47 -13.51 -4.23
N MET A 109 -0.06 -12.32 -3.94
CA MET A 109 0.71 -11.11 -3.67
C MET A 109 0.32 -10.51 -2.32
N VAL A 110 1.31 -10.11 -1.53
CA VAL A 110 1.11 -9.30 -0.32
C VAL A 110 2.00 -8.08 -0.42
N ASN A 111 1.43 -6.90 -0.38
CA ASN A 111 2.21 -5.68 -0.27
C ASN A 111 1.98 -4.99 1.07
N LEU A 112 3.05 -4.41 1.60
CA LEU A 112 3.01 -3.57 2.80
C LEU A 112 3.26 -2.13 2.37
N ALA A 113 2.69 -1.17 3.10
CA ALA A 113 3.07 0.23 2.98
C ALA A 113 2.77 1.01 4.27
N THR A 114 3.57 2.01 4.55
CA THR A 114 3.27 3.09 5.50
C THR A 114 2.34 4.10 4.83
N LEU A 115 1.16 3.63 4.36
CA LEU A 115 0.45 4.31 3.30
C LEU A 115 -0.42 5.47 3.75
N THR A 116 -1.13 5.33 4.88
CA THR A 116 -2.13 6.34 5.24
C THR A 116 -2.12 6.72 6.72
N GLY A 117 -2.21 8.03 6.98
CA GLY A 117 -2.56 8.50 8.34
C GLY A 117 -3.97 8.07 8.77
N ALA A 118 -4.86 7.79 7.81
CA ALA A 118 -6.23 7.37 8.07
C ALA A 118 -6.31 6.02 8.79
N ILE A 119 -5.40 5.09 8.52
CA ILE A 119 -5.38 3.80 9.22
C ILE A 119 -5.01 3.98 10.69
N ILE A 120 -4.13 4.94 11.01
CA ILE A 120 -3.77 5.26 12.40
C ILE A 120 -4.99 5.83 13.12
N GLY A 121 -5.77 6.68 12.46
CA GLY A 121 -7.03 7.19 13.00
C GLY A 121 -8.08 6.10 13.28
N SER A 122 -8.06 5.01 12.51
CA SER A 122 -9.01 3.89 12.63
C SER A 122 -8.57 2.83 13.63
N LEU A 123 -7.29 2.44 13.62
CA LEU A 123 -6.77 1.28 14.36
C LEU A 123 -5.72 1.65 15.42
N GLY A 124 -5.38 2.93 15.52
CA GLY A 124 -4.30 3.37 16.42
C GLY A 124 -2.95 2.76 16.01
N LYS A 125 -2.17 2.39 17.02
CA LYS A 125 -0.90 1.68 16.89
C LYS A 125 -1.03 0.18 17.26
N GLU A 126 -2.25 -0.35 17.37
CA GLU A 126 -2.50 -1.72 17.83
C GLU A 126 -2.46 -2.74 16.69
N TYR A 127 -3.10 -2.44 15.57
CA TYR A 127 -3.21 -3.35 14.42
C TYR A 127 -2.70 -2.70 13.14
N GLY A 128 -2.14 -3.52 12.24
CA GLY A 128 -2.02 -3.15 10.83
C GLY A 128 -3.36 -3.31 10.13
N GLY A 129 -3.67 -2.44 9.17
CA GLY A 129 -4.87 -2.57 8.36
C GLY A 129 -4.67 -3.60 7.25
N LEU A 130 -5.57 -4.57 7.14
CA LEU A 130 -5.56 -5.60 6.10
C LEU A 130 -6.69 -5.36 5.11
N PHE A 131 -6.39 -5.30 3.84
CA PHE A 131 -7.34 -5.26 2.72
C PHE A 131 -7.03 -6.40 1.76
N SER A 132 -8.03 -7.09 1.25
CA SER A 132 -7.79 -8.24 0.36
C SER A 132 -8.93 -8.47 -0.61
N ASN A 133 -8.62 -8.99 -1.79
CA ASN A 133 -9.56 -9.56 -2.75
C ASN A 133 -9.71 -11.08 -2.57
N SER A 134 -9.19 -11.65 -1.49
CA SER A 134 -9.22 -13.09 -1.18
C SER A 134 -9.45 -13.30 0.31
N ASP A 135 -10.55 -13.93 0.67
CA ASP A 135 -10.85 -14.29 2.06
C ASP A 135 -9.89 -15.34 2.62
N ASP A 136 -9.44 -16.27 1.77
CA ASP A 136 -8.48 -17.31 2.17
C ASP A 136 -7.14 -16.68 2.56
N LEU A 137 -6.63 -15.75 1.72
CA LEU A 137 -5.40 -15.03 2.00
C LEU A 137 -5.55 -14.15 3.24
N ALA A 138 -6.68 -13.46 3.39
CA ALA A 138 -6.95 -12.62 4.56
C ALA A 138 -6.95 -13.43 5.86
N LYS A 139 -7.62 -14.59 5.88
CA LYS A 139 -7.64 -15.51 7.04
C LYS A 139 -6.26 -16.00 7.42
N GLN A 140 -5.45 -16.41 6.43
CA GLN A 140 -4.08 -16.88 6.67
C GLN A 140 -3.18 -15.75 7.21
N LEU A 141 -3.31 -14.53 6.69
CA LEU A 141 -2.59 -13.35 7.17
C LEU A 141 -2.97 -13.00 8.62
N VAL A 142 -4.26 -13.00 8.96
CA VAL A 142 -4.73 -12.75 10.33
C VAL A 142 -4.21 -13.83 11.28
N ALA A 143 -4.21 -15.10 10.89
CA ALA A 143 -3.68 -16.20 11.68
C ALA A 143 -2.16 -16.06 11.89
N ALA A 144 -1.40 -15.74 10.84
CA ALA A 144 0.03 -15.50 10.92
C ALA A 144 0.35 -14.30 11.82
N GLY A 145 -0.40 -13.20 11.69
CA GLY A 145 -0.26 -12.01 12.53
C GLY A 145 -0.51 -12.31 14.01
N LYS A 146 -1.53 -13.10 14.32
CA LYS A 146 -1.84 -13.54 15.69
C LYS A 146 -0.72 -14.42 16.26
N ALA A 147 -0.19 -15.35 15.49
CA ALA A 147 0.86 -16.26 15.91
C ALA A 147 2.20 -15.56 16.16
N THR A 148 2.43 -14.41 15.52
CA THR A 148 3.70 -13.65 15.61
C THR A 148 3.60 -12.37 16.42
N THR A 149 2.43 -12.09 17.03
CA THR A 149 2.16 -10.82 17.74
C THR A 149 2.24 -9.58 16.83
N GLU A 150 2.09 -9.77 15.52
CA GLU A 150 1.98 -8.72 14.51
C GLU A 150 0.53 -8.63 14.02
N GLY A 151 -0.37 -8.23 14.92
CA GLY A 151 -1.81 -8.28 14.72
C GLY A 151 -2.30 -7.46 13.53
N LEU A 152 -3.23 -8.04 12.78
CA LEU A 152 -3.91 -7.41 11.65
C LEU A 152 -5.41 -7.30 11.92
N TRP A 153 -6.04 -6.24 11.39
CA TRP A 153 -7.49 -6.09 11.35
C TRP A 153 -7.97 -5.92 9.92
N GLN A 154 -8.88 -6.81 9.50
CA GLN A 154 -9.42 -6.75 8.13
C GLN A 154 -10.39 -5.59 7.99
N MET A 155 -10.15 -4.78 6.98
CA MET A 155 -10.93 -3.61 6.59
C MET A 155 -11.68 -3.91 5.28
N PRO A 156 -12.82 -3.25 5.04
CA PRO A 156 -13.61 -3.54 3.84
C PRO A 156 -12.95 -3.01 2.57
N LEU A 157 -13.23 -3.70 1.47
CA LEU A 157 -13.16 -3.17 0.10
C LEU A 157 -14.58 -3.13 -0.45
N GLY A 158 -14.87 -2.18 -1.35
CA GLY A 158 -16.20 -2.20 -1.94
C GLY A 158 -16.45 -1.09 -2.96
N PRO A 159 -17.46 -1.28 -3.82
CA PRO A 159 -17.72 -0.40 -4.96
C PRO A 159 -18.10 1.04 -4.57
N ALA A 160 -18.68 1.23 -3.38
CA ALA A 160 -18.98 2.58 -2.88
C ALA A 160 -17.72 3.41 -2.66
N TYR A 161 -16.67 2.80 -2.10
CA TYR A 161 -15.37 3.46 -1.89
C TYR A 161 -14.61 3.61 -3.21
N ASP A 162 -14.69 2.61 -4.09
CA ASP A 162 -14.05 2.67 -5.40
C ASP A 162 -14.60 3.81 -6.26
N ARG A 163 -15.91 4.05 -6.23
CA ARG A 163 -16.54 5.20 -6.93
C ARG A 163 -16.01 6.55 -6.48
N MET A 164 -15.51 6.69 -5.24
CA MET A 164 -14.91 7.94 -4.75
C MET A 164 -13.63 8.34 -5.51
N LEU A 165 -13.01 7.39 -6.19
CA LEU A 165 -11.81 7.60 -7.00
C LEU A 165 -12.11 8.08 -8.43
N LYS A 166 -13.38 8.25 -8.81
CA LYS A 166 -13.76 8.67 -10.16
C LYS A 166 -13.15 10.05 -10.49
N SER A 167 -12.46 10.12 -11.62
CA SER A 167 -11.97 11.36 -12.24
C SER A 167 -12.83 11.74 -13.44
N HIS A 168 -12.79 13.01 -13.82
CA HIS A 168 -13.40 13.52 -15.06
C HIS A 168 -12.42 13.66 -16.23
N ILE A 169 -11.10 13.56 -15.93
CA ILE A 169 -10.02 13.80 -16.90
C ILE A 169 -9.01 12.65 -17.00
N ALA A 170 -9.18 11.62 -16.16
CA ALA A 170 -8.33 10.44 -16.11
C ALA A 170 -9.18 9.21 -15.74
N ASP A 171 -8.59 8.01 -15.78
CA ASP A 171 -9.28 6.78 -15.37
C ASP A 171 -9.62 6.80 -13.87
N MET A 172 -8.82 7.50 -13.07
CA MET A 172 -9.06 7.64 -11.63
C MET A 172 -8.30 8.82 -11.02
N LYS A 173 -8.69 9.20 -9.79
CA LYS A 173 -7.91 10.09 -8.91
C LYS A 173 -7.01 9.28 -7.99
N ASN A 174 -5.92 9.88 -7.51
CA ASN A 174 -5.06 9.24 -6.52
C ASN A 174 -5.62 9.26 -5.09
N ILE A 175 -6.64 10.08 -4.80
CA ILE A 175 -7.35 10.10 -3.50
C ILE A 175 -8.87 10.14 -3.68
N GLY A 176 -9.61 9.54 -2.73
CA GLY A 176 -11.07 9.48 -2.74
C GLY A 176 -11.78 10.56 -1.93
N GLY A 177 -11.06 11.56 -1.39
CA GLY A 177 -11.64 12.60 -0.55
C GLY A 177 -11.26 12.44 0.94
N PRO A 178 -11.93 13.16 1.86
CA PRO A 178 -11.50 13.27 3.27
C PRO A 178 -11.88 12.05 4.14
N TYR A 179 -12.79 11.20 3.70
CA TYR A 179 -13.29 10.08 4.49
C TYR A 179 -12.88 8.74 3.92
N GLY A 180 -12.70 7.74 4.79
CA GLY A 180 -12.32 6.39 4.40
C GLY A 180 -10.97 6.31 3.67
N GLY A 181 -10.02 7.18 4.00
CA GLY A 181 -8.77 7.34 3.27
C GLY A 181 -7.95 6.06 3.12
N ALA A 182 -7.90 5.20 4.14
CA ALA A 182 -7.23 3.92 4.07
C ALA A 182 -7.95 2.95 3.11
N ILE A 183 -9.28 2.94 3.14
CA ILE A 183 -10.11 2.08 2.28
C ILE A 183 -10.00 2.52 0.82
N THR A 184 -10.11 3.83 0.54
CA THR A 184 -9.97 4.36 -0.82
C THR A 184 -8.56 4.17 -1.38
N ALA A 185 -7.52 4.22 -0.52
CA ALA A 185 -6.16 3.90 -0.92
C ALA A 185 -6.02 2.42 -1.32
N ALA A 186 -6.61 1.50 -0.56
CA ALA A 186 -6.63 0.09 -0.90
C ALA A 186 -7.46 -0.19 -2.17
N CYS A 187 -8.63 0.46 -2.35
CA CYS A 187 -9.40 0.38 -3.59
C CYS A 187 -8.61 0.88 -4.80
N PHE A 188 -7.82 1.95 -4.64
CA PHE A 188 -6.93 2.42 -5.69
C PHE A 188 -5.92 1.33 -6.10
N LEU A 189 -5.25 0.69 -5.14
CA LEU A 189 -4.29 -0.39 -5.39
C LEU A 189 -4.96 -1.60 -6.04
N ALA A 190 -6.15 -1.98 -5.61
CA ALA A 190 -6.91 -3.11 -6.15
C ALA A 190 -7.14 -3.00 -7.67
N ARG A 191 -7.24 -1.79 -8.21
CA ARG A 191 -7.39 -1.55 -9.65
C ARG A 191 -6.18 -1.98 -10.49
N PHE A 192 -5.04 -2.24 -9.87
CA PHE A 192 -3.80 -2.66 -10.53
C PHE A 192 -3.50 -4.15 -10.37
N VAL A 193 -4.37 -4.88 -9.68
CA VAL A 193 -4.32 -6.34 -9.53
C VAL A 193 -5.54 -6.96 -10.22
N LYS A 194 -5.31 -7.87 -11.16
CA LYS A 194 -6.40 -8.39 -12.02
C LYS A 194 -6.79 -9.83 -11.71
N LYS A 195 -5.79 -10.70 -11.51
CA LYS A 195 -5.99 -12.16 -11.50
C LYS A 195 -5.35 -12.87 -10.32
N THR A 196 -4.61 -12.16 -9.50
CA THR A 196 -3.85 -12.75 -8.40
C THR A 196 -4.54 -12.51 -7.07
N PRO A 197 -4.72 -13.51 -6.20
CA PRO A 197 -5.05 -13.31 -4.80
C PRO A 197 -4.09 -12.29 -4.19
N TRP A 198 -4.65 -11.22 -3.63
CA TRP A 198 -3.86 -10.07 -3.20
C TRP A 198 -4.32 -9.56 -1.84
N ALA A 199 -3.35 -9.12 -1.06
CA ALA A 199 -3.58 -8.39 0.17
C ALA A 199 -2.67 -7.17 0.27
N HIS A 200 -3.24 -6.08 0.76
CA HIS A 200 -2.53 -4.87 1.17
C HIS A 200 -2.52 -4.75 2.69
N LEU A 201 -1.34 -4.52 3.25
CA LEU A 201 -1.16 -4.25 4.67
C LEU A 201 -0.75 -2.78 4.84
N ASP A 202 -1.67 -1.95 5.33
CA ASP A 202 -1.34 -0.57 5.71
C ASP A 202 -0.74 -0.59 7.13
N ILE A 203 0.58 -0.42 7.18
CA ILE A 203 1.39 -0.53 8.39
C ILE A 203 1.83 0.82 8.96
N ALA A 204 1.22 1.93 8.53
CA ALA A 204 1.59 3.28 8.97
C ALA A 204 1.58 3.44 10.50
N GLY A 205 0.65 2.77 11.20
CA GLY A 205 0.60 2.76 12.67
C GLY A 205 1.57 1.78 13.35
N LYS A 206 2.23 0.90 12.58
CA LYS A 206 3.03 -0.22 13.10
C LYS A 206 4.52 -0.13 12.80
N ALA A 207 4.91 0.63 11.78
CA ALA A 207 6.29 0.68 11.30
C ALA A 207 7.28 1.34 12.29
N TRP A 208 6.77 2.16 13.21
CA TRP A 208 7.57 2.91 14.18
C TRP A 208 7.05 2.77 15.59
N SER A 209 7.96 2.66 16.57
CA SER A 209 7.66 2.65 18.00
C SER A 209 8.46 3.71 18.76
N ASP A 210 7.76 4.50 19.57
CA ASP A 210 8.38 5.52 20.44
C ASP A 210 8.98 4.90 21.71
N VAL A 211 8.61 3.65 22.00
CA VAL A 211 9.07 2.90 23.19
C VAL A 211 9.65 1.55 22.78
N ALA A 212 10.64 1.09 23.53
CA ALA A 212 11.16 -0.25 23.38
C ALA A 212 10.26 -1.26 24.09
N THR A 213 10.13 -2.46 23.48
CA THR A 213 9.52 -3.65 24.09
C THR A 213 10.57 -4.74 24.22
N ALA A 214 10.19 -5.91 24.75
CA ALA A 214 11.12 -7.03 24.89
C ALA A 214 11.75 -7.53 23.58
N ILE A 215 11.04 -7.33 22.46
CA ILE A 215 11.45 -7.86 21.14
C ILE A 215 11.52 -6.79 20.04
N VAL A 216 11.13 -5.57 20.33
CA VAL A 216 11.12 -4.44 19.37
C VAL A 216 11.81 -3.25 20.02
N PRO A 217 12.92 -2.77 19.46
CA PRO A 217 13.59 -1.57 19.98
C PRO A 217 12.76 -0.32 19.68
N LYS A 218 13.07 0.79 20.35
CA LYS A 218 12.58 2.10 19.91
C LYS A 218 13.07 2.39 18.49
N GLY A 219 12.20 2.91 17.65
CA GLY A 219 12.51 3.19 16.25
C GLY A 219 11.75 2.28 15.29
N GLY A 220 12.38 1.90 14.17
CA GLY A 220 11.80 0.99 13.18
C GLY A 220 11.51 -0.38 13.80
N THR A 221 10.29 -0.86 13.64
CA THR A 221 9.81 -2.06 14.33
C THR A 221 10.11 -3.36 13.59
N GLY A 222 10.33 -3.30 12.28
CA GLY A 222 10.38 -4.48 11.41
C GLY A 222 9.05 -5.24 11.33
N TYR A 223 7.92 -4.57 11.66
CA TYR A 223 6.59 -5.15 11.57
C TYR A 223 6.33 -5.71 10.16
N GLY A 224 5.82 -6.93 10.12
CA GLY A 224 5.58 -7.67 8.88
C GLY A 224 6.62 -8.75 8.58
N VAL A 225 7.85 -8.63 9.09
CA VAL A 225 8.91 -9.62 8.84
C VAL A 225 8.52 -11.01 9.38
N ARG A 226 8.12 -11.09 10.64
CA ARG A 226 7.73 -12.35 11.28
C ARG A 226 6.41 -12.88 10.70
N LEU A 227 5.47 -12.00 10.46
CA LEU A 227 4.17 -12.30 9.87
C LEU A 227 4.33 -12.92 8.48
N LEU A 228 5.11 -12.30 7.59
CA LEU A 228 5.33 -12.83 6.25
C LEU A 228 6.07 -14.17 6.27
N ASN A 229 7.08 -14.33 7.12
CA ASN A 229 7.75 -15.62 7.30
C ASN A 229 6.76 -16.70 7.76
N ARG A 230 5.88 -16.37 8.71
CA ARG A 230 4.88 -17.31 9.21
C ARG A 230 3.83 -17.65 8.15
N LEU A 231 3.37 -16.65 7.38
CA LEU A 231 2.46 -16.89 6.26
C LEU A 231 3.05 -17.88 5.26
N ILE A 232 4.33 -17.73 4.90
CA ILE A 232 4.99 -18.60 3.92
C ILE A 232 5.16 -20.03 4.47
N ASP A 233 5.46 -20.17 5.76
CA ASP A 233 5.53 -21.48 6.41
C ASP A 233 4.18 -22.22 6.35
N ASP A 234 3.10 -21.51 6.65
CA ASP A 234 1.74 -22.09 6.76
C ASP A 234 0.94 -22.00 5.46
N TRP A 235 1.54 -21.58 4.34
CA TRP A 235 0.85 -21.31 3.09
C TRP A 235 0.04 -22.49 2.55
N GLN A 236 -1.26 -22.30 2.33
CA GLN A 236 -2.22 -23.30 1.89
C GLN A 236 -2.89 -22.99 0.53
N GLY A 237 -2.38 -21.99 -0.20
CA GLY A 237 -3.04 -21.48 -1.39
C GLY A 237 -4.13 -20.44 -1.06
N ALA A 238 -4.62 -19.76 -2.09
CA ALA A 238 -5.69 -18.79 -1.96
C ALA A 238 -6.44 -18.64 -3.29
N THR A 239 -7.72 -18.24 -3.21
CA THR A 239 -8.57 -17.95 -4.36
C THR A 239 -9.04 -16.51 -4.32
N ILE A 240 -9.34 -15.92 -5.48
CA ILE A 240 -9.95 -14.60 -5.57
C ILE A 240 -11.44 -14.73 -5.25
N LEU A 241 -11.99 -13.76 -4.51
CA LEU A 241 -13.44 -13.62 -4.38
C LEU A 241 -14.04 -13.39 -5.77
N GLU A 242 -15.01 -14.19 -6.17
CA GLU A 242 -15.81 -13.91 -7.36
C GLU A 242 -16.48 -12.54 -7.14
N GLN A 243 -16.15 -11.59 -7.99
CA GLN A 243 -16.88 -10.32 -8.00
C GLN A 243 -18.32 -10.67 -8.35
N ALA A 244 -19.24 -10.41 -7.44
CA ALA A 244 -20.66 -10.49 -7.74
C ALA A 244 -20.89 -9.66 -9.00
N GLY A 245 -21.32 -10.33 -10.08
CA GLY A 245 -21.32 -9.85 -11.44
C GLY A 245 -21.76 -8.38 -11.54
N GLU A 246 -21.03 -7.61 -12.35
CA GLU A 246 -21.55 -6.36 -12.88
C GLU A 246 -22.91 -6.71 -13.52
N ALA A 247 -23.98 -6.36 -12.80
CA ALA A 247 -25.29 -6.31 -13.43
C ALA A 247 -25.19 -5.17 -14.45
N ASP A 248 -25.13 -5.55 -15.73
CA ASP A 248 -25.28 -4.66 -16.86
C ASP A 248 -26.51 -3.78 -16.62
N GLY A 249 -26.30 -2.45 -16.56
CA GLY A 249 -27.34 -1.46 -16.46
C GLY A 249 -26.80 -0.10 -16.86
#